data_9da9b6ba31cc067b75b2832582b7b760
#
_entry.id   9da9b6ba31cc067b75b2832582b7b760
#
_cell.length_a   1.000
_cell.length_b   1.000
_cell.length_c   1.000
_cell.angle_alpha   90.00
_cell.angle_beta   90.00
_cell.angle_gamma   90.00
#
_symmetry.space_group_name_H-M   'P 1'
#
loop_
_entity.id
_entity.type
_entity.pdbx_description
1 polymer ?
#
loop_
_entity_poly.entity_id
_entity_poly.type
_entity_poly.pdbx_seq_one_letter_code
_entity_poly.pdbx_strand_id
1 'polypeptide(L)'
;LFFGAYEPSSPHIKEETKVNSANGTKIADIKINTDNLYREESFTDLTFATIRRLTPIKIDGSIDESREAIFTGMTQLMSPNGPIPVQCIIEGAKTLSEAAAKLPDAIEKTVQAMIAEAKEMERQESSRIVVP
;
A
#
# COMPACT_ATOMS: atom_id res chain seq x y z
N LEU A 1 18.83 -12.59 -31.77
CA LEU A 1 19.78 -12.26 -32.02
C LEU A 1 20.05 -11.02 -31.63
N PHE A 2 19.58 -10.25 -31.86
CA PHE A 2 19.88 -9.11 -31.62
C PHE A 2 19.35 -8.58 -30.53
N PHE A 3 18.78 -9.28 -29.86
CA PHE A 3 18.36 -8.85 -28.77
C PHE A 3 19.32 -8.31 -28.00
N GLY A 4 20.41 -8.75 -28.10
CA GLY A 4 21.43 -8.27 -27.30
C GLY A 4 21.48 -6.83 -27.40
N ALA A 5 21.29 -6.42 -28.46
CA ALA A 5 21.49 -5.08 -28.67
C ALA A 5 20.53 -4.36 -27.87
N TYR A 6 19.62 -5.00 -27.26
CA TYR A 6 18.75 -4.40 -26.66
C TYR A 6 19.11 -3.89 -25.42
N GLU A 7 20.15 -4.30 -24.89
CA GLU A 7 20.59 -3.88 -23.73
C GLU A 7 20.83 -2.53 -23.60
N PRO A 8 20.86 -1.80 -24.47
CA PRO A 8 21.12 -0.47 -24.36
C PRO A 8 20.19 0.15 -23.37
N SER A 9 19.37 -0.61 -22.86
CA SER A 9 18.58 -0.06 -21.85
C SER A 9 19.43 0.44 -20.71
N SER A 10 20.68 0.07 -20.67
CA SER A 10 21.53 0.51 -19.62
C SER A 10 21.59 2.02 -19.45
N PRO A 11 21.64 2.77 -20.48
CA PRO A 11 21.68 4.20 -20.29
C PRO A 11 20.44 4.73 -19.60
N HIS A 12 19.34 4.10 -19.87
CA HIS A 12 18.15 4.55 -19.23
C HIS A 12 18.24 4.34 -17.74
N ILE A 13 18.89 3.30 -17.31
CA ILE A 13 19.04 3.05 -15.90
C ILE A 13 19.82 4.16 -15.25
N LYS A 14 20.81 4.71 -15.94
CA LYS A 14 21.58 5.78 -15.37
C LYS A 14 20.74 7.03 -15.20
N GLU A 15 19.85 7.28 -16.11
CA GLU A 15 19.01 8.44 -15.99
C GLU A 15 18.05 8.25 -14.83
N GLU A 16 17.56 7.07 -14.64
CA GLU A 16 16.68 6.82 -13.54
C GLU A 16 17.41 7.05 -12.23
N THR A 17 18.70 6.75 -12.19
CA THR A 17 19.47 6.98 -11.01
C THR A 17 19.50 8.45 -10.66
N LYS A 18 19.62 9.30 -11.65
CA LYS A 18 19.63 10.73 -11.40
C LYS A 18 18.29 11.20 -10.88
N VAL A 19 17.23 10.67 -11.43
CA VAL A 19 15.92 11.06 -11.00
C VAL A 19 15.70 10.70 -9.55
N ASN A 20 16.14 9.51 -9.16
CA ASN A 20 15.96 9.10 -7.80
C ASN A 20 16.79 9.95 -6.84
N SER A 21 17.91 10.42 -7.27
CA SER A 21 18.73 11.25 -6.42
C SER A 21 18.01 12.56 -6.13
N ALA A 22 17.14 12.99 -7.00
CA ALA A 22 16.44 14.25 -6.79
C ALA A 22 15.54 14.19 -5.57
N ASN A 23 15.16 12.99 -5.12
CA ASN A 23 14.32 12.89 -3.97
C ASN A 23 15.14 12.81 -2.69
N GLY A 24 16.42 13.03 -2.75
CA GLY A 24 17.25 12.98 -1.57
C GLY A 24 17.78 11.60 -1.22
N THR A 25 17.39 10.58 -1.95
CA THR A 25 17.84 9.22 -1.70
C THR A 25 18.70 8.76 -2.86
N LYS A 26 19.91 8.32 -2.59
CA LYS A 26 20.78 7.83 -3.64
C LYS A 26 20.47 6.38 -3.92
N ILE A 27 20.62 5.97 -5.18
CA ILE A 27 20.38 4.59 -5.54
C ILE A 27 21.25 3.65 -4.73
N ALA A 28 22.47 4.03 -4.46
CA ALA A 28 23.38 3.17 -3.69
C ALA A 28 22.89 2.92 -2.27
N ASP A 29 22.01 3.81 -1.76
CA ASP A 29 21.50 3.67 -0.41
C ASP A 29 20.18 2.90 -0.37
N ILE A 30 19.65 2.51 -1.51
CA ILE A 30 18.40 1.79 -1.55
C ILE A 30 18.68 0.31 -1.42
N LYS A 31 18.24 -0.25 -0.32
CA LYS A 31 18.42 -1.67 -0.08
C LYS A 31 17.12 -2.25 0.41
N ILE A 32 16.80 -3.44 -0.07
CA ILE A 32 15.59 -4.08 0.38
C ILE A 32 15.83 -4.57 1.81
N ASN A 33 14.84 -4.45 2.66
CA ASN A 33 14.97 -4.89 4.04
C ASN A 33 14.77 -6.40 4.08
N THR A 34 15.86 -7.15 4.06
CA THR A 34 15.80 -8.59 3.97
C THR A 34 15.30 -9.25 5.26
N ASP A 35 15.18 -8.48 6.35
CA ASP A 35 14.66 -9.03 7.58
C ASP A 35 13.15 -8.83 7.69
N ASN A 36 12.54 -8.20 6.70
CA ASN A 36 11.12 -7.89 6.77
C ASN A 36 10.45 -8.17 5.42
N LEU A 37 10.76 -9.31 4.84
CA LEU A 37 10.21 -9.66 3.54
C LEU A 37 8.85 -10.33 3.67
N TYR A 38 7.99 -10.10 2.69
CA TYR A 38 6.67 -10.72 2.65
C TYR A 38 6.38 -11.18 1.23
N ARG A 39 5.69 -12.30 1.11
CA ARG A 39 5.15 -12.73 -0.16
C ARG A 39 3.77 -12.13 -0.26
N GLU A 40 3.49 -11.45 -1.35
CA GLU A 40 2.24 -10.76 -1.51
C GLU A 40 1.33 -11.50 -2.47
N GLU A 41 0.11 -11.76 -2.06
CA GLU A 41 -0.88 -12.40 -2.91
C GLU A 41 -2.12 -11.52 -2.93
N SER A 42 -2.70 -11.32 -4.10
CA SER A 42 -3.89 -10.49 -4.25
C SER A 42 -5.08 -11.34 -4.64
N PHE A 43 -6.20 -11.09 -4.01
CA PHE A 43 -7.45 -11.80 -4.30
C PHE A 43 -8.53 -10.75 -4.55
N THR A 44 -9.26 -10.85 -5.65
CA THR A 44 -10.27 -9.87 -5.97
C THR A 44 -11.53 -10.56 -6.49
N ASP A 45 -12.69 -9.97 -6.19
CA ASP A 45 -13.93 -10.51 -6.72
C ASP A 45 -14.30 -9.77 -8.01
N LEU A 46 -13.42 -8.89 -8.47
CA LEU A 46 -13.60 -8.12 -9.69
C LEU A 46 -14.79 -7.17 -9.63
N THR A 47 -15.37 -6.99 -8.48
CA THR A 47 -16.55 -6.16 -8.33
C THR A 47 -16.36 -5.07 -7.27
N PHE A 48 -16.08 -5.45 -6.05
CA PHE A 48 -16.03 -4.50 -4.97
C PHE A 48 -14.67 -4.27 -4.37
N ALA A 49 -13.90 -5.31 -4.16
CA ALA A 49 -12.73 -5.17 -3.32
C ALA A 49 -11.61 -6.11 -3.70
N THR A 50 -10.42 -5.79 -3.24
CA THR A 50 -9.26 -6.64 -3.37
C THR A 50 -8.72 -6.88 -1.96
N ILE A 51 -8.44 -8.13 -1.63
CA ILE A 51 -7.79 -8.47 -0.38
C ILE A 51 -6.38 -8.91 -0.73
N ARG A 52 -5.40 -8.42 0.03
CA ARG A 52 -4.02 -8.79 -0.21
C ARG A 52 -3.51 -9.49 1.02
N ARG A 53 -2.90 -10.65 0.83
CA ARG A 53 -2.30 -11.39 1.93
C ARG A 53 -0.80 -11.21 1.86
N LEU A 54 -0.20 -10.77 2.96
CA LEU A 54 1.23 -10.60 3.07
C LEU A 54 1.75 -11.68 3.99
N THR A 55 2.41 -12.67 3.42
CA THR A 55 2.93 -13.80 4.18
C THR A 55 4.40 -13.54 4.47
N PRO A 56 4.81 -13.50 5.75
CA PRO A 56 6.20 -13.24 6.06
C PRO A 56 7.09 -14.37 5.56
N ILE A 57 8.20 -14.01 4.95
CA ILE A 57 9.15 -15.00 4.45
C ILE A 57 10.55 -14.64 4.85
N LYS A 58 11.41 -15.64 4.83
CA LYS A 58 12.83 -15.44 5.08
C LYS A 58 13.51 -15.11 3.76
N ILE A 59 14.77 -14.72 3.84
CA ILE A 59 15.51 -14.32 2.65
C ILE A 59 15.59 -15.44 1.62
N ASP A 60 15.49 -16.70 2.04
CA ASP A 60 15.52 -17.82 1.12
C ASP A 60 14.14 -18.15 0.55
N GLY A 61 13.12 -17.37 0.90
CA GLY A 61 11.78 -17.55 0.36
C GLY A 61 10.89 -18.47 1.17
N SER A 62 11.42 -19.11 2.21
CA SER A 62 10.59 -19.99 3.03
C SER A 62 9.75 -19.15 4.01
N ILE A 63 8.68 -19.75 4.51
CA ILE A 63 7.78 -19.04 5.41
C ILE A 63 8.47 -18.76 6.74
N ASP A 64 8.35 -17.55 7.24
CA ASP A 64 8.90 -17.16 8.52
C ASP A 64 7.77 -17.28 9.55
N GLU A 65 7.78 -18.36 10.31
CA GLU A 65 6.71 -18.60 11.25
C GLU A 65 6.80 -17.75 12.52
N SER A 66 7.85 -16.99 12.68
CA SER A 66 7.96 -16.13 13.85
C SER A 66 7.16 -14.84 13.70
N ARG A 67 6.66 -14.56 12.51
CA ARG A 67 5.86 -13.36 12.25
C ARG A 67 4.50 -13.81 11.70
N GLU A 68 3.49 -13.00 11.92
CA GLU A 68 2.16 -13.37 11.48
C GLU A 68 1.83 -12.76 10.13
N ALA A 69 0.98 -13.41 9.38
CA ALA A 69 0.53 -12.89 8.10
C ALA A 69 -0.32 -11.64 8.32
N ILE A 70 -0.27 -10.73 7.38
CA ILE A 70 -1.02 -9.50 7.44
C ILE A 70 -1.99 -9.49 6.27
N PHE A 71 -3.23 -9.11 6.54
CA PHE A 71 -4.22 -8.99 5.47
C PHE A 71 -4.58 -7.52 5.33
N THR A 72 -4.65 -7.03 4.09
CA THR A 72 -5.10 -5.67 3.82
C THR A 72 -6.25 -5.75 2.83
N GLY A 73 -7.08 -4.73 2.83
CA GLY A 73 -8.19 -4.64 1.91
C GLY A 73 -8.17 -3.32 1.17
N MET A 74 -8.68 -3.31 -0.04
CA MET A 74 -8.76 -2.11 -0.83
C MET A 74 -10.06 -2.10 -1.59
N THR A 75 -10.76 -0.98 -1.58
CA THR A 75 -11.99 -0.82 -2.32
C THR A 75 -12.08 0.63 -2.78
N GLN A 76 -13.08 0.93 -3.58
CA GLN A 76 -13.34 2.30 -3.98
C GLN A 76 -14.73 2.67 -3.56
N LEU A 77 -14.88 3.84 -2.96
CA LEU A 77 -16.17 4.35 -2.58
C LEU A 77 -16.51 5.51 -3.48
N MET A 78 -17.78 5.60 -3.86
CA MET A 78 -18.19 6.69 -4.72
C MET A 78 -18.50 7.92 -3.87
N SER A 79 -18.04 9.06 -4.32
CA SER A 79 -18.35 10.33 -3.66
C SER A 79 -18.81 11.32 -4.72
N PRO A 80 -19.37 12.44 -4.32
CA PRO A 80 -19.78 13.46 -5.31
C PRO A 80 -18.61 13.94 -6.15
N ASN A 81 -17.39 13.85 -5.63
CA ASN A 81 -16.22 14.28 -6.36
C ASN A 81 -15.53 13.14 -7.09
N GLY A 82 -16.14 11.99 -7.16
CA GLY A 82 -15.56 10.85 -7.87
C GLY A 82 -15.22 9.70 -6.93
N PRO A 83 -14.62 8.63 -7.45
CA PRO A 83 -14.29 7.48 -6.61
C PRO A 83 -13.13 7.81 -5.67
N ILE A 84 -13.23 7.32 -4.46
CA ILE A 84 -12.21 7.52 -3.45
C ILE A 84 -11.66 6.14 -3.11
N PRO A 85 -10.36 5.90 -3.29
CA PRO A 85 -9.78 4.63 -2.92
C PRO A 85 -9.65 4.53 -1.40
N VAL A 86 -10.02 3.40 -0.85
CA VAL A 86 -9.91 3.17 0.57
C VAL A 86 -9.05 1.93 0.77
N GLN A 87 -7.98 2.07 1.55
CA GLN A 87 -7.10 0.97 1.83
C GLN A 87 -7.05 0.79 3.33
N CYS A 88 -7.20 -0.43 3.79
CA CYS A 88 -7.28 -0.69 5.22
C CYS A 88 -6.51 -1.95 5.59
N ILE A 89 -6.15 -2.05 6.87
CA ILE A 89 -5.53 -3.26 7.39
C ILE A 89 -6.64 -4.05 8.06
N ILE A 90 -6.72 -5.35 7.75
CA ILE A 90 -7.76 -6.20 8.32
C ILE A 90 -7.13 -6.92 9.50
N GLU A 91 -7.35 -6.37 10.69
CA GLU A 91 -6.74 -6.91 11.89
C GLU A 91 -7.41 -8.16 12.39
N GLY A 92 -6.64 -9.05 12.93
CA GLY A 92 -7.18 -10.25 13.56
C GLY A 92 -7.55 -11.36 12.60
N ALA A 93 -7.27 -11.22 11.32
CA ALA A 93 -7.58 -12.26 10.35
C ALA A 93 -6.38 -13.18 10.18
N LYS A 94 -6.60 -14.48 10.22
CA LYS A 94 -5.53 -15.44 10.03
C LYS A 94 -5.71 -16.23 8.74
N THR A 95 -6.88 -16.16 8.14
CA THR A 95 -7.15 -16.87 6.90
C THR A 95 -7.84 -15.91 5.95
N LEU A 96 -7.88 -16.26 4.67
CA LEU A 96 -8.56 -15.44 3.69
C LEU A 96 -10.06 -15.36 4.02
N SER A 97 -10.63 -16.43 4.50
CA SER A 97 -12.05 -16.44 4.85
C SER A 97 -12.33 -15.45 5.98
N GLU A 98 -11.47 -15.42 7.00
CA GLU A 98 -11.64 -14.48 8.08
C GLU A 98 -11.44 -13.04 7.61
N ALA A 99 -10.48 -12.84 6.72
CA ALA A 99 -10.24 -11.52 6.19
C ALA A 99 -11.44 -11.02 5.40
N ALA A 100 -12.05 -11.90 4.61
CA ALA A 100 -13.23 -11.51 3.85
C ALA A 100 -14.39 -11.16 4.76
N ALA A 101 -14.55 -11.91 5.85
CA ALA A 101 -15.64 -11.62 6.78
C ALA A 101 -15.41 -10.33 7.56
N LYS A 102 -14.15 -9.97 7.82
CA LYS A 102 -13.85 -8.77 8.57
C LYS A 102 -13.64 -7.54 7.70
N LEU A 103 -13.63 -7.70 6.40
CA LEU A 103 -13.39 -6.59 5.49
C LEU A 103 -14.37 -5.44 5.65
N PRO A 104 -15.69 -5.67 5.72
CA PRO A 104 -16.60 -4.54 5.84
C PRO A 104 -16.34 -3.68 7.09
N ASP A 105 -16.05 -4.32 8.21
CA ASP A 105 -15.77 -3.58 9.43
C ASP A 105 -14.45 -2.80 9.30
N ALA A 106 -13.45 -3.38 8.67
CA ALA A 106 -12.18 -2.71 8.48
C ALA A 106 -12.34 -1.48 7.58
N ILE A 107 -13.15 -1.59 6.54
CA ILE A 107 -13.43 -0.47 5.66
C ILE A 107 -14.18 0.62 6.42
N GLU A 108 -15.15 0.23 7.22
CA GLU A 108 -15.94 1.20 7.96
C GLU A 108 -15.08 1.96 8.95
N LYS A 109 -14.19 1.29 9.65
CA LYS A 109 -13.27 1.95 10.58
C LYS A 109 -12.39 2.95 9.86
N THR A 110 -11.88 2.57 8.70
CA THR A 110 -11.00 3.44 7.93
C THR A 110 -11.76 4.66 7.43
N VAL A 111 -13.00 4.46 6.97
CA VAL A 111 -13.81 5.57 6.48
C VAL A 111 -14.14 6.52 7.63
N GLN A 112 -14.45 5.99 8.81
CA GLN A 112 -14.73 6.84 9.95
C GLN A 112 -13.52 7.66 10.35
N ALA A 113 -12.35 7.06 10.28
CA ALA A 113 -11.11 7.77 10.57
C ALA A 113 -10.86 8.87 9.54
N MET A 114 -11.14 8.60 8.28
CA MET A 114 -10.96 9.59 7.23
C MET A 114 -11.92 10.76 7.41
N ILE A 115 -13.15 10.49 7.79
CA ILE A 115 -14.16 11.52 8.03
C ILE A 115 -13.73 12.38 9.22
N ALA A 116 -13.26 11.74 10.28
CA ALA A 116 -12.83 12.47 11.46
C ALA A 116 -11.65 13.38 11.16
N GLU A 117 -10.72 12.88 10.33
CA GLU A 117 -9.56 13.66 9.96
C GLU A 117 -9.97 14.86 9.09
N ALA A 118 -10.91 14.65 8.17
CA ALA A 118 -11.37 15.73 7.32
C ALA A 118 -12.07 16.82 8.14
N LYS A 119 -12.83 16.42 9.14
CA LYS A 119 -13.50 17.40 9.99
C LYS A 119 -12.49 18.19 10.81
N GLU A 120 -11.43 17.52 11.26
CA GLU A 120 -10.43 18.20 12.05
C GLU A 120 -9.69 19.23 11.19
N MET A 121 -9.36 18.87 9.96
CA MET A 121 -8.70 19.79 9.06
C MET A 121 -9.59 20.98 8.73
N GLU A 122 -10.88 20.75 8.57
CA GLU A 122 -11.81 21.80 8.27
C GLU A 122 -11.90 22.75 9.44
N ARG A 123 -11.88 22.24 10.66
CA ARG A 123 -11.95 23.06 11.84
C ARG A 123 -10.70 23.93 11.98
N GLN A 124 -9.55 23.36 11.66
CA GLN A 124 -8.31 24.11 11.72
C GLN A 124 -8.28 25.23 10.69
N GLU A 125 -8.79 24.97 9.49
CA GLU A 125 -8.84 25.98 8.48
C GLU A 125 -9.80 27.10 8.86
N SER A 126 -10.92 26.77 9.45
CA SER A 126 -11.87 27.78 9.89
C SER A 126 -11.23 28.68 10.94
N SER A 127 -10.43 28.09 11.83
CA SER A 127 -9.77 28.88 12.85
C SER A 127 -8.79 29.84 12.22
N ARG A 128 -8.09 29.40 11.18
CA ARG A 128 -7.13 30.29 10.57
C ARG A 128 -7.82 31.43 9.83
N ILE A 129 -8.96 31.17 9.24
CA ILE A 129 -9.63 32.18 8.47
C ILE A 129 -10.22 33.23 9.38
N VAL A 130 -10.62 32.88 10.55
CA VAL A 130 -11.20 33.80 11.46
C VAL A 130 -10.21 34.84 11.96
N VAL A 131 -8.96 34.61 11.87
CA VAL A 131 -7.98 35.57 12.34
C VAL A 131 -7.80 36.60 11.28
N PRO A 132 -8.20 37.80 11.42
CA PRO A 132 -8.05 38.85 10.41
C PRO A 132 -6.66 39.43 10.40
#